data_6a382fbe8936ba71ca916777da139a26
#
_entry.id   6a382fbe8936ba71ca916777da139a26
#
_cell.length_a   1.000
_cell.length_b   1.000
_cell.length_c   1.000
_cell.angle_alpha   90.00
_cell.angle_beta   90.00
_cell.angle_gamma   90.00
#
_symmetry.space_group_name_H-M   'P 1'
#
loop_
_entity.id
_entity.type
_entity.pdbx_description
1 polymer ?
#
loop_
_entity_poly.entity_id
_entity_poly.type
_entity_poly.pdbx_seq_one_letter_code
_entity_poly.pdbx_strand_id
1 'polypeptide(L)'
;MTPSELKEFLDEKVELYNNPNFITSDPVQIPHLYTLKEDIEISGFLAATIAWGNRKMIINNAHKMMQLLGNSPYDFVMSHTDEQLENLSQFVHRTFNGTDFVGFIKGLQHIYQNHNGLEAVFSQPTPSLQHSIATFKSHFFEIDHAKRTEKHISDPLNGSAAKRINMYLRWMVRKDTKGVDLGIWKNIDTAQLSCPLDVHSGNVARKLGLLHRTQNDAKAVVELDTQLRILDAKDPVKYDFALFGLGVFEEF
;
A
#
# COMPACT_ATOMS: atom_id res chain seq x y z
N MET A 1 25.48 -10.63 14.16
CA MET A 1 25.92 -9.77 13.04
C MET A 1 26.21 -8.38 13.58
N THR A 2 27.31 -7.78 13.15
CA THR A 2 27.56 -6.35 13.35
C THR A 2 26.58 -5.51 12.50
N PRO A 3 26.37 -4.23 12.80
CA PRO A 3 25.52 -3.37 11.96
C PRO A 3 25.93 -3.32 10.48
N SER A 4 27.23 -3.39 10.19
CA SER A 4 27.74 -3.41 8.81
C SER A 4 27.41 -4.72 8.10
N GLU A 5 27.63 -5.87 8.77
CA GLU A 5 27.27 -7.20 8.22
C GLU A 5 25.77 -7.34 7.98
N LEU A 6 24.95 -6.78 8.90
CA LEU A 6 23.50 -6.79 8.75
C LEU A 6 23.05 -5.97 7.54
N LYS A 7 23.65 -4.79 7.36
CA LYS A 7 23.35 -3.95 6.19
C LYS A 7 23.72 -4.65 4.89
N GLU A 8 24.93 -5.21 4.80
CA GLU A 8 25.41 -5.94 3.63
C GLU A 8 24.49 -7.12 3.29
N PHE A 9 24.15 -7.94 4.28
CA PHE A 9 23.21 -9.05 4.14
C PHE A 9 21.84 -8.60 3.62
N LEU A 10 21.28 -7.52 4.17
CA LEU A 10 19.97 -7.01 3.73
C LEU A 10 20.05 -6.37 2.34
N ASP A 11 21.12 -5.66 2.00
CA ASP A 11 21.33 -5.11 0.66
C ASP A 11 21.42 -6.23 -0.40
N GLU A 12 22.10 -7.36 -0.13
CA GLU A 12 22.10 -8.54 -0.99
C GLU A 12 20.67 -9.10 -1.19
N LYS A 13 19.88 -9.18 -0.12
CA LYS A 13 18.49 -9.65 -0.21
C LYS A 13 17.59 -8.67 -0.96
N VAL A 14 17.82 -7.36 -0.84
CA VAL A 14 17.14 -6.37 -1.67
C VAL A 14 17.44 -6.60 -3.14
N GLU A 15 18.71 -6.79 -3.53
CA GLU A 15 19.09 -7.08 -4.91
C GLU A 15 18.44 -8.37 -5.44
N LEU A 16 18.30 -9.38 -4.60
CA LEU A 16 17.69 -10.65 -4.95
C LEU A 16 16.18 -10.53 -5.20
N TYR A 17 15.44 -9.80 -4.35
CA TYR A 17 13.98 -9.78 -4.39
C TYR A 17 13.38 -8.55 -5.08
N ASN A 18 14.10 -7.43 -5.13
CA ASN A 18 13.66 -6.24 -5.83
C ASN A 18 14.02 -6.32 -7.32
N ASN A 19 13.30 -7.12 -8.06
CA ASN A 19 13.50 -7.32 -9.49
C ASN A 19 12.15 -7.49 -10.23
N PRO A 20 12.08 -7.31 -11.56
CA PRO A 20 10.83 -7.37 -12.32
C PRO A 20 10.03 -8.67 -12.19
N ASN A 21 10.68 -9.80 -11.87
CA ASN A 21 9.97 -11.08 -11.67
C ASN A 21 9.03 -11.02 -10.44
N PHE A 22 9.33 -10.15 -9.47
CA PHE A 22 8.48 -9.92 -8.31
C PHE A 22 7.08 -9.44 -8.73
N ILE A 23 6.99 -8.59 -9.75
CA ILE A 23 5.74 -7.98 -10.24
C ILE A 23 4.73 -9.07 -10.61
N THR A 24 5.14 -10.11 -11.30
CA THR A 24 4.23 -11.14 -11.84
C THR A 24 3.49 -11.93 -10.76
N SER A 25 4.03 -11.97 -9.56
CA SER A 25 3.48 -12.72 -8.42
C SER A 25 2.92 -11.84 -7.30
N ASP A 26 2.89 -10.53 -7.48
CA ASP A 26 2.47 -9.58 -6.45
C ASP A 26 1.32 -8.68 -6.92
N PRO A 27 0.44 -8.21 -6.03
CA PRO A 27 -0.63 -7.27 -6.39
C PRO A 27 -0.16 -5.97 -7.05
N VAL A 28 1.12 -5.60 -6.92
CA VAL A 28 1.71 -4.44 -7.61
C VAL A 28 1.58 -4.56 -9.13
N GLN A 29 1.41 -5.77 -9.68
CA GLN A 29 1.17 -5.96 -11.11
C GLN A 29 -0.07 -5.20 -11.62
N ILE A 30 -1.04 -4.95 -10.78
CA ILE A 30 -2.31 -4.31 -11.18
C ILE A 30 -2.08 -2.86 -11.63
N PRO A 31 -1.46 -1.96 -10.86
CA PRO A 31 -1.17 -0.62 -11.35
C PRO A 31 -0.18 -0.59 -12.52
N HIS A 32 0.65 -1.62 -12.71
CA HIS A 32 1.51 -1.75 -13.89
C HIS A 32 0.75 -1.97 -15.21
N LEU A 33 -0.54 -2.27 -15.17
CA LEU A 33 -1.36 -2.40 -16.39
C LEU A 33 -1.71 -1.04 -17.03
N TYR A 34 -1.47 0.05 -16.33
CA TYR A 34 -1.93 1.39 -16.71
C TYR A 34 -0.78 2.34 -16.99
N THR A 35 -1.06 3.39 -17.75
CA THR A 35 -0.12 4.46 -18.08
C THR A 35 -0.61 5.84 -17.63
N LEU A 36 -1.93 6.03 -17.53
CA LEU A 36 -2.51 7.24 -16.98
C LEU A 36 -2.27 7.26 -15.46
N LYS A 37 -1.77 8.38 -14.93
CA LYS A 37 -1.42 8.55 -13.51
C LYS A 37 -2.59 8.17 -12.59
N GLU A 38 -3.76 8.69 -12.86
CA GLU A 38 -4.95 8.49 -12.05
C GLU A 38 -5.43 7.03 -12.07
N ASP A 39 -5.29 6.34 -13.21
CA ASP A 39 -5.57 4.90 -13.30
C ASP A 39 -4.59 4.07 -12.47
N ILE A 40 -3.29 4.43 -12.51
CA ILE A 40 -2.26 3.81 -11.68
C ILE A 40 -2.57 4.00 -10.19
N GLU A 41 -2.90 5.22 -9.80
CA GLU A 41 -3.25 5.58 -8.42
C GLU A 41 -4.45 4.79 -7.91
N ILE A 42 -5.56 4.77 -8.64
CA ILE A 42 -6.80 4.11 -8.24
C ILE A 42 -6.64 2.60 -8.23
N SER A 43 -6.08 2.03 -9.30
CA SER A 43 -5.88 0.59 -9.39
C SER A 43 -4.92 0.08 -8.31
N GLY A 44 -3.84 0.82 -8.05
CA GLY A 44 -2.91 0.52 -6.97
C GLY A 44 -3.55 0.61 -5.59
N PHE A 45 -4.35 1.64 -5.32
CA PHE A 45 -5.07 1.81 -4.06
C PHE A 45 -6.07 0.67 -3.81
N LEU A 46 -6.86 0.30 -4.82
CA LEU A 46 -7.84 -0.76 -4.72
C LEU A 46 -7.16 -2.13 -4.55
N ALA A 47 -6.11 -2.42 -5.32
CA ALA A 47 -5.33 -3.65 -5.20
C ALA A 47 -4.69 -3.78 -3.82
N ALA A 48 -4.08 -2.71 -3.30
CA ALA A 48 -3.50 -2.68 -1.96
C ALA A 48 -4.59 -2.85 -0.88
N THR A 49 -5.76 -2.24 -1.06
CA THR A 49 -6.88 -2.34 -0.11
C THR A 49 -7.32 -3.77 0.12
N ILE A 50 -7.34 -4.62 -0.91
CA ILE A 50 -7.73 -6.03 -0.77
C ILE A 50 -6.54 -6.99 -0.57
N ALA A 51 -5.32 -6.46 -0.39
CA ALA A 51 -4.10 -7.27 -0.28
C ALA A 51 -3.96 -7.94 1.10
N TRP A 52 -4.89 -8.86 1.43
CA TRP A 52 -4.78 -9.76 2.57
C TRP A 52 -5.38 -11.14 2.27
N GLY A 53 -4.70 -12.19 2.71
CA GLY A 53 -5.08 -13.59 2.49
C GLY A 53 -4.23 -14.27 1.42
N ASN A 54 -4.82 -15.18 0.67
CA ASN A 54 -4.12 -15.93 -0.38
C ASN A 54 -3.75 -15.01 -1.56
N ARG A 55 -2.46 -14.98 -1.94
CA ARG A 55 -1.93 -14.07 -2.96
C ARG A 55 -2.60 -14.24 -4.32
N LYS A 56 -2.79 -15.48 -4.78
CA LYS A 56 -3.46 -15.76 -6.06
C LYS A 56 -4.90 -15.23 -6.07
N MET A 57 -5.61 -15.41 -4.95
CA MET A 57 -6.97 -14.88 -4.80
C MET A 57 -6.98 -13.34 -4.80
N ILE A 58 -6.02 -12.69 -4.16
CA ILE A 58 -5.88 -11.23 -4.15
C ILE A 58 -5.71 -10.72 -5.59
N ILE A 59 -4.76 -11.27 -6.34
CA ILE A 59 -4.48 -10.88 -7.72
C ILE A 59 -5.71 -11.08 -8.61
N ASN A 60 -6.35 -12.26 -8.54
CA ASN A 60 -7.54 -12.55 -9.34
C ASN A 60 -8.69 -11.58 -9.03
N ASN A 61 -8.91 -11.27 -7.75
CA ASN A 61 -9.96 -10.33 -7.35
C ASN A 61 -9.62 -8.88 -7.70
N ALA A 62 -8.34 -8.50 -7.66
CA ALA A 62 -7.93 -7.19 -8.12
C ALA A 62 -8.14 -7.01 -9.63
N HIS A 63 -7.82 -8.02 -10.45
CA HIS A 63 -8.19 -8.03 -11.86
C HIS A 63 -9.70 -7.93 -12.07
N LYS A 64 -10.50 -8.69 -11.29
CA LYS A 64 -11.95 -8.60 -11.35
C LYS A 64 -12.48 -7.20 -11.02
N MET A 65 -11.87 -6.51 -10.02
CA MET A 65 -12.21 -5.11 -9.74
C MET A 65 -11.96 -4.23 -10.98
N MET A 66 -10.80 -4.36 -11.62
CA MET A 66 -10.48 -3.56 -12.82
C MET A 66 -11.45 -3.85 -13.97
N GLN A 67 -11.82 -5.11 -14.18
CA GLN A 67 -12.84 -5.48 -15.21
C GLN A 67 -14.21 -4.84 -14.91
N LEU A 68 -14.64 -4.84 -13.64
CA LEU A 68 -15.89 -4.20 -13.21
C LEU A 68 -15.86 -2.67 -13.39
N LEU A 69 -14.68 -2.07 -13.37
CA LEU A 69 -14.46 -0.65 -13.68
C LEU A 69 -14.20 -0.38 -15.18
N GLY A 70 -14.50 -1.35 -16.06
CA GLY A 70 -14.30 -1.22 -17.50
C GLY A 70 -12.85 -1.08 -17.93
N ASN A 71 -11.89 -1.49 -17.09
CA ASN A 71 -10.44 -1.30 -17.26
C ASN A 71 -10.01 0.18 -17.45
N SER A 72 -10.84 1.11 -17.03
CA SER A 72 -10.58 2.55 -17.01
C SER A 72 -10.97 3.12 -15.63
N PRO A 73 -10.20 2.81 -14.57
CA PRO A 73 -10.59 3.12 -13.19
C PRO A 73 -10.92 4.59 -12.96
N TYR A 74 -10.13 5.50 -13.50
CA TYR A 74 -10.35 6.94 -13.31
C TYR A 74 -11.62 7.43 -14.01
N ASP A 75 -11.82 7.04 -15.26
CA ASP A 75 -13.03 7.39 -16.00
C ASP A 75 -14.27 6.85 -15.28
N PHE A 76 -14.24 5.59 -14.82
CA PHE A 76 -15.32 5.03 -14.04
C PHE A 76 -15.58 5.80 -12.75
N VAL A 77 -14.54 6.12 -11.99
CA VAL A 77 -14.66 6.89 -10.74
C VAL A 77 -15.31 8.24 -10.99
N MET A 78 -14.97 8.92 -12.08
CA MET A 78 -15.45 10.27 -12.36
C MET A 78 -16.83 10.33 -13.03
N SER A 79 -17.22 9.30 -13.79
CA SER A 79 -18.38 9.36 -14.70
C SER A 79 -19.39 8.21 -14.56
N HIS A 80 -19.25 7.33 -13.54
CA HIS A 80 -20.15 6.19 -13.35
C HIS A 80 -21.63 6.58 -13.23
N THR A 81 -22.51 5.68 -13.68
CA THR A 81 -23.96 5.76 -13.45
C THR A 81 -24.35 4.93 -12.22
N ASP A 82 -25.57 5.14 -11.72
CA ASP A 82 -26.11 4.33 -10.61
C ASP A 82 -26.20 2.83 -10.98
N GLU A 83 -26.58 2.51 -12.22
CA GLU A 83 -26.61 1.12 -12.72
C GLU A 83 -25.20 0.48 -12.70
N GLN A 84 -24.17 1.23 -13.08
CA GLN A 84 -22.79 0.75 -13.01
C GLN A 84 -22.35 0.49 -11.56
N LEU A 85 -22.77 1.33 -10.60
CA LEU A 85 -22.52 1.08 -9.18
C LEU A 85 -23.25 -0.16 -8.66
N GLU A 86 -24.49 -0.40 -9.11
CA GLU A 86 -25.23 -1.62 -8.73
C GLU A 86 -24.48 -2.90 -9.16
N ASN A 87 -23.83 -2.89 -10.33
CA ASN A 87 -23.04 -4.03 -10.81
C ASN A 87 -21.87 -4.37 -9.89
N LEU A 88 -21.35 -3.40 -9.11
CA LEU A 88 -20.31 -3.65 -8.13
C LEU A 88 -20.80 -4.42 -6.90
N SER A 89 -22.12 -4.46 -6.65
CA SER A 89 -22.75 -5.11 -5.48
C SER A 89 -22.42 -6.59 -5.35
N GLN A 90 -22.13 -7.26 -6.46
CA GLN A 90 -21.78 -8.68 -6.51
C GLN A 90 -20.33 -8.99 -6.14
N PHE A 91 -19.49 -7.95 -5.97
CA PHE A 91 -18.08 -8.16 -5.64
C PHE A 91 -17.92 -8.61 -4.19
N VAL A 92 -17.09 -9.64 -3.99
CA VAL A 92 -16.71 -10.12 -2.66
C VAL A 92 -15.24 -10.55 -2.65
N HIS A 93 -14.48 -9.98 -1.72
CA HIS A 93 -13.16 -10.45 -1.32
C HIS A 93 -13.09 -10.52 0.20
N ARG A 94 -13.28 -11.71 0.77
CA ARG A 94 -13.30 -11.93 2.22
C ARG A 94 -14.33 -11.01 2.91
N THR A 95 -13.88 -10.06 3.74
CA THR A 95 -14.77 -9.12 4.43
C THR A 95 -15.04 -7.82 3.66
N PHE A 96 -14.36 -7.60 2.53
CA PHE A 96 -14.64 -6.49 1.61
C PHE A 96 -15.67 -6.96 0.58
N ASN A 97 -16.81 -6.29 0.51
CA ASN A 97 -17.91 -6.66 -0.38
C ASN A 97 -18.37 -5.49 -1.26
N GLY A 98 -19.42 -5.70 -2.05
CA GLY A 98 -19.96 -4.70 -2.97
C GLY A 98 -20.32 -3.38 -2.30
N THR A 99 -20.91 -3.39 -1.10
CA THR A 99 -21.21 -2.15 -0.34
C THR A 99 -19.92 -1.36 -0.06
N ASP A 100 -18.85 -2.07 0.33
CA ASP A 100 -17.55 -1.44 0.57
C ASP A 100 -16.97 -0.91 -0.74
N PHE A 101 -17.11 -1.67 -1.83
CA PHE A 101 -16.57 -1.27 -3.14
C PHE A 101 -17.27 0.00 -3.65
N VAL A 102 -18.61 0.05 -3.60
CA VAL A 102 -19.37 1.28 -3.95
C VAL A 102 -18.93 2.46 -3.09
N GLY A 103 -18.79 2.26 -1.76
CA GLY A 103 -18.29 3.30 -0.87
C GLY A 103 -16.89 3.79 -1.25
N PHE A 104 -16.01 2.87 -1.68
CA PHE A 104 -14.66 3.21 -2.14
C PHE A 104 -14.66 4.00 -3.45
N ILE A 105 -15.53 3.67 -4.41
CA ILE A 105 -15.67 4.46 -5.65
C ILE A 105 -16.14 5.86 -5.36
N LYS A 106 -17.16 6.03 -4.51
CA LYS A 106 -17.66 7.36 -4.10
C LYS A 106 -16.61 8.16 -3.31
N GLY A 107 -15.86 7.50 -2.42
CA GLY A 107 -14.77 8.14 -1.67
C GLY A 107 -13.64 8.59 -2.59
N LEU A 108 -13.25 7.78 -3.57
CA LEU A 108 -12.27 8.16 -4.59
C LEU A 108 -12.77 9.34 -5.43
N GLN A 109 -14.02 9.31 -5.90
CA GLN A 109 -14.62 10.43 -6.63
C GLN A 109 -14.53 11.73 -5.83
N HIS A 110 -14.89 11.67 -4.54
CA HIS A 110 -14.78 12.81 -3.65
C HIS A 110 -13.36 13.36 -3.52
N ILE A 111 -12.36 12.46 -3.36
CA ILE A 111 -10.94 12.83 -3.31
C ILE A 111 -10.50 13.56 -4.59
N TYR A 112 -10.87 13.05 -5.77
CA TYR A 112 -10.47 13.69 -7.03
C TYR A 112 -11.22 15.00 -7.29
N GLN A 113 -12.49 15.09 -6.93
CA GLN A 113 -13.30 16.29 -7.15
C GLN A 113 -12.99 17.44 -6.16
N ASN A 114 -12.70 17.12 -4.89
CA ASN A 114 -12.63 18.11 -3.82
C ASN A 114 -11.23 18.28 -3.22
N HIS A 115 -10.30 17.34 -3.44
CA HIS A 115 -8.99 17.35 -2.81
C HIS A 115 -7.82 17.21 -3.82
N ASN A 116 -8.06 17.45 -5.11
CA ASN A 116 -7.07 17.41 -6.19
C ASN A 116 -6.37 16.04 -6.38
N GLY A 117 -7.01 14.93 -5.99
CA GLY A 117 -6.52 13.58 -6.19
C GLY A 117 -5.67 13.04 -5.04
N LEU A 118 -5.25 11.77 -5.21
CA LEU A 118 -4.60 11.01 -4.14
C LEU A 118 -3.23 11.58 -3.74
N GLU A 119 -2.34 11.87 -4.71
CA GLU A 119 -1.02 12.46 -4.40
C GLU A 119 -1.17 13.78 -3.62
N ALA A 120 -2.11 14.63 -4.01
CA ALA A 120 -2.30 15.92 -3.37
C ALA A 120 -2.68 15.78 -1.89
N VAL A 121 -3.55 14.82 -1.54
CA VAL A 121 -3.93 14.57 -0.14
C VAL A 121 -2.77 14.05 0.68
N PHE A 122 -2.02 13.06 0.16
CA PHE A 122 -0.91 12.47 0.90
C PHE A 122 0.31 13.40 1.01
N SER A 123 0.48 14.35 0.09
CA SER A 123 1.59 15.32 0.08
C SER A 123 1.31 16.61 0.87
N GLN A 124 0.14 16.76 1.48
CA GLN A 124 -0.15 17.91 2.35
C GLN A 124 0.84 17.97 3.52
N PRO A 125 1.22 19.17 3.95
CA PRO A 125 2.11 19.34 5.10
C PRO A 125 1.49 18.73 6.37
N THR A 126 2.12 17.68 6.86
CA THR A 126 1.73 16.97 8.10
C THR A 126 3.00 16.61 8.89
N PRO A 127 2.89 16.31 10.19
CA PRO A 127 4.05 15.92 11.00
C PRO A 127 4.76 14.65 10.50
N SER A 128 4.05 13.75 9.81
CA SER A 128 4.59 12.53 9.19
C SER A 128 3.58 11.94 8.21
N LEU A 129 4.03 11.03 7.33
CA LEU A 129 3.10 10.30 6.44
C LEU A 129 2.05 9.46 7.19
N GLN A 130 2.31 9.06 8.44
CA GLN A 130 1.28 8.40 9.25
C GLN A 130 0.14 9.37 9.61
N HIS A 131 0.42 10.67 9.78
CA HIS A 131 -0.62 11.70 9.90
C HIS A 131 -1.33 11.93 8.57
N SER A 132 -0.61 11.93 7.44
CA SER A 132 -1.22 12.03 6.10
C SER A 132 -2.20 10.87 5.84
N ILE A 133 -1.89 9.65 6.29
CA ILE A 133 -2.82 8.50 6.20
C ILE A 133 -4.11 8.77 6.98
N ALA A 134 -4.01 9.30 8.20
CA ALA A 134 -5.19 9.62 9.01
C ALA A 134 -6.01 10.77 8.39
N THR A 135 -5.35 11.79 7.85
CA THR A 135 -5.99 12.89 7.11
C THR A 135 -6.70 12.36 5.86
N PHE A 136 -6.01 11.53 5.07
CA PHE A 136 -6.62 10.87 3.91
C PHE A 136 -7.87 10.08 4.30
N LYS A 137 -7.82 9.29 5.37
CA LYS A 137 -8.99 8.56 5.86
C LYS A 137 -10.15 9.48 6.21
N SER A 138 -9.88 10.62 6.86
CA SER A 138 -10.90 11.61 7.20
C SER A 138 -11.56 12.15 5.93
N HIS A 139 -10.78 12.65 4.98
CA HIS A 139 -11.31 13.18 3.72
C HIS A 139 -12.05 12.13 2.89
N PHE A 140 -11.52 10.90 2.84
CA PHE A 140 -12.13 9.79 2.07
C PHE A 140 -13.56 9.47 2.55
N PHE A 141 -13.84 9.64 3.83
CA PHE A 141 -15.12 9.35 4.45
C PHE A 141 -15.96 10.60 4.79
N GLU A 142 -15.70 11.73 4.17
CA GLU A 142 -16.56 12.93 4.24
C GLU A 142 -17.90 12.76 3.48
N ILE A 143 -18.06 11.65 2.77
CA ILE A 143 -19.26 11.27 2.02
C ILE A 143 -20.19 10.39 2.86
N ASP A 144 -21.45 10.26 2.43
CA ASP A 144 -22.36 9.25 2.99
C ASP A 144 -21.87 7.83 2.63
N HIS A 145 -21.66 7.01 3.63
CA HIS A 145 -21.12 5.66 3.49
C HIS A 145 -21.56 4.71 4.61
N ALA A 146 -21.51 3.43 4.36
CA ALA A 146 -21.75 2.42 5.39
C ALA A 146 -20.59 2.43 6.41
N LYS A 147 -20.89 2.59 7.69
CA LYS A 147 -19.89 2.63 8.79
C LYS A 147 -18.90 1.48 8.76
N ARG A 148 -19.34 0.29 8.35
CA ARG A 148 -18.49 -0.89 8.22
C ARG A 148 -17.33 -0.72 7.20
N THR A 149 -17.47 0.17 6.24
CA THR A 149 -16.48 0.39 5.18
C THR A 149 -15.21 1.05 5.72
N GLU A 150 -15.31 1.84 6.79
CA GLU A 150 -14.17 2.54 7.41
C GLU A 150 -13.03 1.61 7.86
N LYS A 151 -13.35 0.36 8.23
CA LYS A 151 -12.35 -0.64 8.67
C LYS A 151 -11.34 -1.02 7.59
N HIS A 152 -11.66 -0.76 6.31
CA HIS A 152 -10.79 -1.11 5.19
C HIS A 152 -9.68 -0.09 4.95
N ILE A 153 -9.80 1.13 5.50
CA ILE A 153 -8.71 2.11 5.57
C ILE A 153 -8.22 2.17 7.02
N SER A 154 -7.00 1.70 7.21
CA SER A 154 -6.36 1.67 8.53
C SER A 154 -6.02 3.09 9.01
N ASP A 155 -6.02 3.28 10.32
CA ASP A 155 -5.66 4.55 10.96
C ASP A 155 -4.44 4.33 11.90
N PRO A 156 -3.26 4.83 11.50
CA PRO A 156 -2.05 4.70 12.32
C PRO A 156 -2.13 5.47 13.63
N LEU A 157 -2.84 6.58 13.68
CA LEU A 157 -3.00 7.38 14.91
C LEU A 157 -3.87 6.67 15.94
N ASN A 158 -4.71 5.73 15.48
CA ASN A 158 -5.46 4.81 16.32
C ASN A 158 -4.75 3.45 16.52
N GLY A 159 -3.44 3.41 16.31
CA GLY A 159 -2.58 2.28 16.67
C GLY A 159 -2.39 1.21 15.59
N SER A 160 -2.94 1.36 14.39
CA SER A 160 -2.74 0.41 13.29
C SER A 160 -1.34 0.52 12.67
N ALA A 161 -0.71 -0.62 12.33
CA ALA A 161 0.49 -0.63 11.48
C ALA A 161 0.24 -0.13 10.05
N ALA A 162 -1.00 0.01 9.63
CA ALA A 162 -1.42 0.49 8.32
C ALA A 162 -0.66 -0.15 7.12
N LYS A 163 -0.35 -1.45 7.21
CA LYS A 163 0.50 -2.19 6.26
C LYS A 163 0.09 -1.94 4.79
N ARG A 164 -1.19 -2.04 4.49
CA ARG A 164 -1.70 -1.94 3.11
C ARG A 164 -1.55 -0.55 2.52
N ILE A 165 -1.77 0.50 3.31
CA ILE A 165 -1.55 1.88 2.88
C ILE A 165 -0.05 2.19 2.77
N ASN A 166 0.79 1.75 3.71
CA ASN A 166 2.24 1.91 3.63
C ASN A 166 2.80 1.20 2.39
N MET A 167 2.28 0.02 2.04
CA MET A 167 2.63 -0.69 0.80
C MET A 167 2.21 0.10 -0.45
N TYR A 168 1.00 0.65 -0.47
CA TYR A 168 0.53 1.52 -1.54
C TYR A 168 1.40 2.77 -1.70
N LEU A 169 1.73 3.45 -0.60
CA LEU A 169 2.62 4.62 -0.60
C LEU A 169 4.01 4.26 -1.14
N ARG A 170 4.57 3.10 -0.76
CA ARG A 170 5.83 2.62 -1.33
C ARG A 170 5.71 2.50 -2.85
N TRP A 171 4.67 1.85 -3.37
CA TRP A 171 4.48 1.70 -4.83
C TRP A 171 4.40 3.03 -5.55
N MET A 172 3.71 4.03 -4.98
CA MET A 172 3.49 5.32 -5.63
C MET A 172 4.70 6.26 -5.55
N VAL A 173 5.45 6.22 -4.45
CA VAL A 173 6.51 7.20 -4.13
C VAL A 173 7.91 6.68 -4.46
N ARG A 174 8.23 5.44 -4.05
CA ARG A 174 9.58 4.89 -4.18
C ARG A 174 9.93 4.66 -5.65
N LYS A 175 11.10 5.14 -6.05
CA LYS A 175 11.63 4.96 -7.41
C LYS A 175 13.09 4.51 -7.36
N ASP A 176 13.37 3.43 -8.08
CA ASP A 176 14.72 2.96 -8.36
C ASP A 176 14.87 2.55 -9.84
N THR A 177 15.97 1.86 -10.16
CA THR A 177 16.24 1.36 -11.52
C THR A 177 15.66 -0.01 -11.80
N LYS A 178 15.06 -0.68 -10.79
CA LYS A 178 14.51 -2.05 -10.92
C LYS A 178 13.08 -2.05 -11.48
N GLY A 179 12.33 -0.98 -11.24
CA GLY A 179 11.00 -0.75 -11.81
C GLY A 179 9.89 -1.59 -11.18
N VAL A 180 10.07 -2.10 -9.97
CA VAL A 180 9.00 -2.79 -9.22
C VAL A 180 8.03 -1.77 -8.65
N ASP A 181 8.53 -0.81 -7.88
CA ASP A 181 7.75 0.34 -7.43
C ASP A 181 7.65 1.35 -8.58
N LEU A 182 6.50 2.00 -8.73
CA LEU A 182 6.19 2.86 -9.89
C LEU A 182 6.81 4.26 -9.75
N GLY A 183 6.89 4.79 -8.53
CA GLY A 183 7.53 6.07 -8.23
C GLY A 183 6.98 7.24 -9.04
N ILE A 184 5.65 7.27 -9.23
CA ILE A 184 4.97 8.33 -10.02
C ILE A 184 4.73 9.60 -9.21
N TRP A 185 4.66 9.51 -7.88
CA TRP A 185 4.50 10.67 -7.01
C TRP A 185 5.82 11.39 -6.78
N LYS A 186 5.82 12.71 -6.91
CA LYS A 186 7.03 13.55 -6.86
C LYS A 186 7.09 14.47 -5.65
N ASN A 187 5.96 14.64 -4.97
CA ASN A 187 5.82 15.60 -3.88
C ASN A 187 6.06 14.98 -2.48
N ILE A 188 6.45 13.70 -2.44
CA ILE A 188 6.75 12.96 -1.22
C ILE A 188 8.15 12.35 -1.36
N ASP A 189 8.99 12.52 -0.34
CA ASP A 189 10.33 11.93 -0.32
C ASP A 189 10.27 10.47 0.15
N THR A 190 11.00 9.58 -0.52
CA THR A 190 11.13 8.17 -0.16
C THR A 190 11.62 7.98 1.28
N ALA A 191 12.46 8.88 1.77
CA ALA A 191 12.94 8.87 3.16
C ALA A 191 11.83 9.01 4.22
N GLN A 192 10.65 9.54 3.84
CA GLN A 192 9.50 9.70 4.73
C GLN A 192 8.64 8.44 4.84
N LEU A 193 8.80 7.49 3.91
CA LEU A 193 8.00 6.27 3.87
C LEU A 193 8.23 5.40 5.12
N SER A 194 7.19 4.61 5.44
CA SER A 194 7.21 3.60 6.48
C SER A 194 7.15 2.19 5.89
N CYS A 195 7.88 1.27 6.51
CA CYS A 195 7.90 -0.13 6.07
C CYS A 195 6.51 -0.78 6.21
N PRO A 196 6.01 -1.47 5.17
CA PRO A 196 4.77 -2.23 5.23
C PRO A 196 4.88 -3.44 6.17
N LEU A 197 4.71 -3.23 7.47
CA LEU A 197 4.90 -4.24 8.50
C LEU A 197 3.76 -5.25 8.51
N ASP A 198 4.05 -6.51 8.21
CA ASP A 198 3.14 -7.64 8.37
C ASP A 198 3.73 -8.77 9.24
N VAL A 199 3.09 -9.95 9.23
CA VAL A 199 3.54 -11.08 10.04
C VAL A 199 4.90 -11.60 9.56
N HIS A 200 5.12 -11.68 8.25
CA HIS A 200 6.36 -12.20 7.66
C HIS A 200 7.52 -11.24 7.91
N SER A 201 7.38 -9.99 7.48
CA SER A 201 8.41 -8.96 7.68
C SER A 201 8.68 -8.71 9.17
N GLY A 202 7.65 -8.74 10.03
CA GLY A 202 7.79 -8.57 11.47
C GLY A 202 8.55 -9.72 12.14
N ASN A 203 8.31 -10.98 11.73
CA ASN A 203 9.03 -12.12 12.27
C ASN A 203 10.51 -12.08 11.88
N VAL A 204 10.81 -11.80 10.62
CA VAL A 204 12.19 -11.64 10.13
C VAL A 204 12.90 -10.48 10.84
N ALA A 205 12.25 -9.33 10.95
CA ALA A 205 12.80 -8.16 11.64
C ALA A 205 13.17 -8.46 13.10
N ARG A 206 12.34 -9.24 13.81
CA ARG A 206 12.61 -9.68 15.17
C ARG A 206 13.81 -10.63 15.25
N LYS A 207 13.88 -11.62 14.36
CA LYS A 207 15.04 -12.54 14.30
C LYS A 207 16.35 -11.82 14.00
N LEU A 208 16.30 -10.74 13.22
CA LEU A 208 17.45 -9.90 12.89
C LEU A 208 17.79 -8.83 13.96
N GLY A 209 16.96 -8.71 15.01
CA GLY A 209 17.14 -7.71 16.06
C GLY A 209 16.79 -6.27 15.65
N LEU A 210 16.07 -6.10 14.53
CA LEU A 210 15.58 -4.81 14.03
C LEU A 210 14.27 -4.37 14.72
N LEU A 211 13.55 -5.32 15.31
CA LEU A 211 12.26 -5.10 15.98
C LEU A 211 12.19 -5.95 17.25
N HIS A 212 11.89 -5.34 18.38
CA HIS A 212 11.74 -6.03 19.66
C HIS A 212 10.28 -6.15 20.09
N ARG A 213 9.44 -5.18 19.66
CA ARG A 213 8.03 -5.17 19.97
C ARG A 213 7.35 -6.40 19.36
N THR A 214 6.58 -7.13 20.18
CA THR A 214 5.92 -8.40 19.80
C THR A 214 4.69 -8.19 18.90
N GLN A 215 3.99 -7.05 19.05
CA GLN A 215 2.79 -6.72 18.28
C GLN A 215 3.16 -5.98 17.00
N ASN A 216 2.48 -6.25 15.89
CA ASN A 216 2.61 -5.50 14.66
C ASN A 216 1.59 -4.35 14.65
N ASP A 217 1.93 -3.24 15.30
CA ASP A 217 1.10 -2.04 15.44
C ASP A 217 1.89 -0.77 15.04
N ALA A 218 1.28 0.41 15.18
CA ALA A 218 1.92 1.68 14.83
C ALA A 218 3.25 1.89 15.56
N LYS A 219 3.37 1.45 16.82
CA LYS A 219 4.63 1.59 17.59
C LYS A 219 5.72 0.67 17.05
N ALA A 220 5.36 -0.54 16.60
CA ALA A 220 6.29 -1.45 15.94
C ALA A 220 6.79 -0.89 14.60
N VAL A 221 5.93 -0.22 13.83
CA VAL A 221 6.34 0.48 12.60
C VAL A 221 7.37 1.55 12.90
N VAL A 222 7.14 2.41 13.90
CA VAL A 222 8.09 3.47 14.30
C VAL A 222 9.43 2.87 14.73
N GLU A 223 9.42 1.79 15.51
CA GLU A 223 10.65 1.10 15.96
C GLU A 223 11.42 0.54 14.74
N LEU A 224 10.75 -0.20 13.87
CA LEU A 224 11.37 -0.77 12.67
C LEU A 224 11.91 0.31 11.75
N ASP A 225 11.12 1.33 11.43
CA ASP A 225 11.51 2.45 10.56
C ASP A 225 12.76 3.18 11.09
N THR A 226 12.90 3.30 12.42
CA THR A 226 14.08 3.90 13.05
C THR A 226 15.33 3.08 12.73
N GLN A 227 15.25 1.75 12.83
CA GLN A 227 16.36 0.85 12.51
C GLN A 227 16.68 0.85 11.02
N LEU A 228 15.67 0.81 10.16
CA LEU A 228 15.87 0.82 8.71
C LEU A 228 16.50 2.13 8.22
N ARG A 229 16.15 3.29 8.84
CA ARG A 229 16.79 4.58 8.54
C ARG A 229 18.25 4.66 8.98
N ILE A 230 18.68 3.90 9.99
CA ILE A 230 20.11 3.77 10.35
C ILE A 230 20.86 3.04 9.24
N LEU A 231 20.24 2.05 8.59
CA LEU A 231 20.85 1.30 7.48
C LEU A 231 20.86 2.12 6.18
N ASP A 232 19.75 2.79 5.86
CA ASP A 232 19.64 3.69 4.72
C ASP A 232 18.63 4.81 5.01
N ALA A 233 19.12 6.01 5.25
CA ALA A 233 18.27 7.16 5.58
C ALA A 233 17.48 7.71 4.38
N LYS A 234 17.94 7.44 3.14
CA LYS A 234 17.31 7.95 1.92
C LYS A 234 16.24 7.01 1.37
N ASP A 235 16.44 5.69 1.53
CA ASP A 235 15.53 4.66 1.03
C ASP A 235 15.36 3.53 2.05
N PRO A 236 14.79 3.83 3.24
CA PRO A 236 14.65 2.82 4.29
C PRO A 236 13.70 1.69 3.91
N VAL A 237 12.71 1.96 3.06
CA VAL A 237 11.67 0.99 2.70
C VAL A 237 12.10 -0.01 1.63
N LYS A 238 13.28 0.17 1.01
CA LYS A 238 13.85 -0.88 0.13
C LYS A 238 14.03 -2.20 0.88
N TYR A 239 14.28 -2.14 2.19
CA TYR A 239 14.47 -3.32 3.03
C TYR A 239 13.20 -4.14 3.25
N ASP A 240 12.01 -3.60 2.90
CA ASP A 240 10.78 -4.41 2.87
C ASP A 240 10.90 -5.59 1.89
N PHE A 241 11.57 -5.41 0.74
CA PHE A 241 11.85 -6.52 -0.19
C PHE A 241 12.68 -7.62 0.47
N ALA A 242 13.70 -7.26 1.24
CA ALA A 242 14.54 -8.22 1.96
C ALA A 242 13.76 -8.94 3.06
N LEU A 243 13.06 -8.19 3.93
CA LEU A 243 12.30 -8.75 5.05
C LEU A 243 11.16 -9.65 4.56
N PHE A 244 10.45 -9.21 3.55
CA PHE A 244 9.36 -9.97 2.95
C PHE A 244 9.89 -11.21 2.22
N GLY A 245 10.94 -11.07 1.41
CA GLY A 245 11.54 -12.16 0.66
C GLY A 245 12.09 -13.26 1.55
N LEU A 246 12.83 -12.91 2.60
CA LEU A 246 13.33 -13.83 3.62
C LEU A 246 12.18 -14.58 4.30
N GLY A 247 11.10 -13.89 4.65
CA GLY A 247 9.97 -14.49 5.37
C GLY A 247 9.06 -15.37 4.51
N VAL A 248 8.96 -15.09 3.21
CA VAL A 248 8.02 -15.79 2.31
C VAL A 248 8.71 -16.88 1.47
N PHE A 249 9.95 -16.64 1.04
CA PHE A 249 10.63 -17.56 0.10
C PHE A 249 11.73 -18.38 0.78
N GLU A 250 12.31 -17.91 1.88
CA GLU A 250 13.38 -18.63 2.59
C GLU A 250 12.92 -19.21 3.93
N GLU A 251 11.69 -18.91 4.37
CA GLU A 251 11.14 -19.36 5.68
C GLU A 251 12.07 -18.98 6.87
N PHE A 252 12.78 -17.86 6.71
CA PHE A 252 13.80 -17.38 7.64
C PHE A 252 13.21 -17.09 9.03
#